data_63d8eb5e71b0ce0bdf2da1571257daa3
#
_entry.id   63d8eb5e71b0ce0bdf2da1571257daa3
#
_cell.length_a   1.000
_cell.length_b   1.000
_cell.length_c   1.000
_cell.angle_alpha   90.00
_cell.angle_beta   90.00
_cell.angle_gamma   90.00
#
_symmetry.space_group_name_H-M   'P 1'
#
loop_
_entity.id
_entity.type
_entity.pdbx_description
1 polymer ?
#
loop_
_entity_poly.entity_id
_entity_poly.type
_entity_poly.pdbx_seq_one_letter_code
_entity_poly.pdbx_strand_id
1 'polypeptide(L)'
;MGGGSIVPPLGLATNASYIPDRYDVMIVDENVKQAIYSDADLVAVTTNTITARRAYSLCKEFREKGIPIVLGGIHPSVMPEEAGRYADAVVIGNGENVWEELLGDFERGRLKKVYRPETFDLTQSAVPRRDLLKGRYFYDSLQTSRGCPFDCEFCSVTRLYGGEYKYKPLDRIRKELESLRTRNVLLVDDNILGVGKEAERRALKLFELLGEYGLHWIGQASINIADNSEALRLAQESGAKAFYIGFESLNEDFLRAANKRQNLKKGVSSYKDVIKKIHDHGIAVLASFIYGTDFDTRDSLLRLVDFISESTIDAASVKPLTPFPGTRLYERLKQEGRLFNDHYWLEDPYPLFTFNPKKLSLQELTEATLNFLDIYNPLNSTGYFMRSYQSTQSMRASFIAFLVNISDNRTYRKYIRRHEHTLARRFGIDQWRRQKHREVDIVIHQK
;
A
#
# COMPACT_ATOMS: atom_id res chain seq x y z
N MET A 1 -4.35 24.66 11.20
CA MET A 1 -4.72 24.33 9.83
C MET A 1 -4.89 22.81 9.79
N GLY A 2 -6.10 22.29 9.55
CA GLY A 2 -6.39 20.85 9.57
C GLY A 2 -5.61 20.14 8.48
N GLY A 3 -4.81 19.13 8.85
CA GLY A 3 -4.11 18.28 7.92
C GLY A 3 -5.11 17.56 7.00
N GLY A 4 -4.88 17.61 5.68
CA GLY A 4 -5.61 16.78 4.73
C GLY A 4 -4.87 15.45 4.53
N SER A 5 -5.59 14.36 4.43
CA SER A 5 -5.03 13.06 4.00
C SER A 5 -5.29 12.87 2.50
N ILE A 6 -4.45 12.04 1.85
CA ILE A 6 -4.61 11.77 0.43
C ILE A 6 -5.85 10.88 0.20
N VAL A 7 -6.05 9.84 1.03
CA VAL A 7 -7.09 8.82 0.87
C VAL A 7 -7.78 8.56 2.21
N PRO A 8 -9.12 8.41 2.24
CA PRO A 8 -9.86 8.06 3.45
C PRO A 8 -9.67 6.60 3.86
N PRO A 9 -9.84 6.28 5.16
CA PRO A 9 -9.81 4.91 5.66
C PRO A 9 -11.11 4.15 5.31
N LEU A 10 -11.21 3.64 4.08
CA LEU A 10 -12.41 2.96 3.56
C LEU A 10 -12.86 1.81 4.47
N GLY A 11 -11.91 1.03 5.01
CA GLY A 11 -12.23 -0.10 5.89
C GLY A 11 -13.02 0.30 7.14
N LEU A 12 -12.76 1.48 7.72
CA LEU A 12 -13.54 2.00 8.85
C LEU A 12 -14.96 2.39 8.41
N ALA A 13 -15.09 3.11 7.28
CA ALA A 13 -16.39 3.50 6.75
C ALA A 13 -17.23 2.28 6.32
N THR A 14 -16.58 1.23 5.80
CA THR A 14 -17.23 -0.04 5.46
C THR A 14 -17.72 -0.74 6.73
N ASN A 15 -16.87 -0.90 7.75
CA ASN A 15 -17.28 -1.55 8.99
C ASN A 15 -18.41 -0.79 9.70
N ALA A 16 -18.37 0.54 9.68
CA ALA A 16 -19.43 1.37 10.26
C ALA A 16 -20.82 1.12 9.65
N SER A 17 -20.90 0.66 8.41
CA SER A 17 -22.20 0.35 7.77
C SER A 17 -22.85 -0.94 8.26
N TYR A 18 -22.17 -1.74 9.05
CA TYR A 18 -22.68 -2.97 9.68
C TYR A 18 -22.97 -2.81 11.18
N ILE A 19 -22.73 -1.62 11.71
CA ILE A 19 -23.10 -1.29 13.11
C ILE A 19 -24.57 -0.89 13.13
N PRO A 20 -25.41 -1.50 14.01
CA PRO A 20 -26.84 -1.16 14.10
C PRO A 20 -27.08 0.31 14.45
N ASP A 21 -28.14 0.91 13.89
CA ASP A 21 -28.47 2.35 14.02
C ASP A 21 -28.70 2.83 15.47
N ARG A 22 -28.90 1.91 16.41
CA ARG A 22 -29.05 2.25 17.84
C ARG A 22 -27.74 2.70 18.51
N TYR A 23 -26.60 2.63 17.80
CA TYR A 23 -25.31 3.10 18.29
C TYR A 23 -24.88 4.37 17.56
N ASP A 24 -24.35 5.31 18.30
CA ASP A 24 -23.63 6.45 17.74
C ASP A 24 -22.24 6.02 17.30
N VAL A 25 -21.91 6.26 16.03
CA VAL A 25 -20.63 5.87 15.43
C VAL A 25 -19.83 7.08 15.04
N MET A 26 -18.61 7.17 15.53
CA MET A 26 -17.64 8.18 15.10
C MET A 26 -16.41 7.51 14.49
N ILE A 27 -15.96 8.02 13.33
CA ILE A 27 -14.70 7.60 12.70
C ILE A 27 -13.65 8.68 12.95
N VAL A 28 -12.50 8.26 13.50
CA VAL A 28 -11.32 9.10 13.68
C VAL A 28 -10.19 8.59 12.79
N ASP A 29 -9.71 9.46 11.90
CA ASP A 29 -8.50 9.22 11.11
C ASP A 29 -7.37 10.10 11.68
N GLU A 30 -6.38 9.47 12.32
CA GLU A 30 -5.24 10.17 12.93
C GLU A 30 -4.36 10.90 11.90
N ASN A 31 -4.47 10.59 10.59
CA ASN A 31 -3.78 11.35 9.55
C ASN A 31 -4.38 12.75 9.33
N VAL A 32 -5.64 12.94 9.73
CA VAL A 32 -6.38 14.20 9.53
C VAL A 32 -6.59 14.93 10.85
N LYS A 33 -6.91 14.23 11.92
CA LYS A 33 -7.19 14.79 13.23
C LYS A 33 -6.63 13.89 14.33
N GLN A 34 -5.92 14.49 15.28
CA GLN A 34 -5.53 13.77 16.48
C GLN A 34 -6.78 13.34 17.25
N ALA A 35 -6.82 12.10 17.65
CA ALA A 35 -7.96 11.53 18.34
C ALA A 35 -8.17 12.16 19.73
N ILE A 36 -9.38 12.64 19.98
CA ILE A 36 -9.84 12.98 21.31
C ILE A 36 -11.02 12.04 21.58
N TYR A 37 -10.79 11.04 22.41
CA TYR A 37 -11.78 10.00 22.71
C TYR A 37 -12.19 10.14 24.17
N SER A 38 -12.95 11.18 24.53
CA SER A 38 -13.32 11.38 25.93
C SER A 38 -14.54 10.56 26.36
N ASP A 39 -15.44 10.24 25.42
CA ASP A 39 -16.80 9.80 25.75
C ASP A 39 -17.23 8.52 25.03
N ALA A 40 -16.30 7.69 24.53
CA ALA A 40 -16.63 6.45 23.87
C ALA A 40 -16.83 5.31 24.88
N ASP A 41 -17.90 4.53 24.72
CA ASP A 41 -18.14 3.31 25.52
C ASP A 41 -17.30 2.14 25.04
N LEU A 42 -16.98 2.09 23.72
CA LEU A 42 -16.16 1.07 23.08
C LEU A 42 -15.32 1.71 21.97
N VAL A 43 -14.07 1.31 21.86
CA VAL A 43 -13.18 1.76 20.79
C VAL A 43 -12.74 0.58 19.91
N ALA A 44 -12.89 0.71 18.60
CA ALA A 44 -12.38 -0.25 17.62
C ALA A 44 -11.27 0.36 16.78
N VAL A 45 -10.12 -0.27 16.74
CA VAL A 45 -8.95 0.20 15.99
C VAL A 45 -8.58 -0.79 14.89
N THR A 46 -8.46 -0.30 13.67
CA THR A 46 -7.87 -1.08 12.57
C THR A 46 -6.39 -0.78 12.45
N THR A 47 -5.57 -1.82 12.27
CA THR A 47 -4.12 -1.64 12.17
C THR A 47 -3.48 -2.61 11.18
N ASN A 48 -2.44 -2.12 10.52
CA ASN A 48 -1.49 -2.93 9.76
C ASN A 48 -0.16 -3.05 10.54
N THR A 49 0.79 -3.81 10.03
CA THR A 49 2.05 -4.07 10.72
C THR A 49 2.85 -2.79 11.01
N ILE A 50 2.85 -1.82 10.10
CA ILE A 50 3.60 -0.56 10.27
C ILE A 50 3.02 0.30 11.39
N THR A 51 1.70 0.23 11.61
CA THR A 51 0.98 1.02 12.62
C THR A 51 0.69 0.26 13.91
N ALA A 52 1.12 -1.01 14.03
CA ALA A 52 0.83 -1.88 15.17
C ALA A 52 1.29 -1.27 16.50
N ARG A 53 2.50 -0.71 16.57
CA ARG A 53 3.01 -0.03 17.75
C ARG A 53 2.11 1.12 18.22
N ARG A 54 1.61 1.95 17.28
CA ARG A 54 0.67 3.04 17.62
C ARG A 54 -0.67 2.48 18.12
N ALA A 55 -1.19 1.43 17.48
CA ALA A 55 -2.40 0.78 17.92
C ALA A 55 -2.28 0.22 19.35
N TYR A 56 -1.14 -0.38 19.69
CA TYR A 56 -0.89 -0.88 21.05
C TYR A 56 -0.72 0.25 22.07
N SER A 57 -0.15 1.40 21.67
CA SER A 57 -0.15 2.60 22.52
C SER A 57 -1.58 3.09 22.81
N LEU A 58 -2.45 3.13 21.80
CA LEU A 58 -3.87 3.45 21.98
C LEU A 58 -4.55 2.47 22.95
N CYS A 59 -4.30 1.17 22.81
CA CYS A 59 -4.84 0.17 23.72
C CYS A 59 -4.49 0.47 25.19
N LYS A 60 -3.25 0.89 25.45
CA LYS A 60 -2.83 1.29 26.79
C LYS A 60 -3.56 2.55 27.27
N GLU A 61 -3.63 3.58 26.41
CA GLU A 61 -4.30 4.86 26.70
C GLU A 61 -5.79 4.66 27.07
N PHE A 62 -6.50 3.77 26.34
CA PHE A 62 -7.91 3.49 26.62
C PHE A 62 -8.12 2.60 27.82
N ARG A 63 -7.26 1.62 28.03
CA ARG A 63 -7.30 0.80 29.25
C ARG A 63 -7.14 1.63 30.52
N GLU A 64 -6.25 2.64 30.51
CA GLU A 64 -6.08 3.57 31.63
C GLU A 64 -7.34 4.41 31.91
N LYS A 65 -8.20 4.59 30.90
CA LYS A 65 -9.50 5.27 31.03
C LYS A 65 -10.66 4.33 31.34
N GLY A 66 -10.42 3.03 31.43
CA GLY A 66 -11.48 2.02 31.63
C GLY A 66 -12.37 1.78 30.41
N ILE A 67 -11.94 2.21 29.20
CA ILE A 67 -12.68 2.06 27.95
C ILE A 67 -12.20 0.79 27.25
N PRO A 68 -13.09 -0.19 26.98
CA PRO A 68 -12.74 -1.41 26.25
C PRO A 68 -12.30 -1.11 24.83
N ILE A 69 -11.29 -1.87 24.36
CA ILE A 69 -10.74 -1.68 23.01
C ILE A 69 -10.67 -2.99 22.23
N VAL A 70 -11.08 -2.91 20.97
CA VAL A 70 -11.08 -4.00 20.01
C VAL A 70 -10.06 -3.71 18.92
N LEU A 71 -9.18 -4.67 18.62
CA LEU A 71 -8.25 -4.58 17.51
C LEU A 71 -8.70 -5.44 16.33
N GLY A 72 -8.67 -4.87 15.14
CA GLY A 72 -8.91 -5.56 13.86
C GLY A 72 -7.92 -5.12 12.78
N GLY A 73 -8.06 -5.67 11.59
CA GLY A 73 -7.21 -5.39 10.44
C GLY A 73 -6.14 -6.47 10.20
N ILE A 74 -5.23 -6.19 9.26
CA ILE A 74 -4.25 -7.19 8.79
C ILE A 74 -3.35 -7.69 9.92
N HIS A 75 -2.77 -6.77 10.70
CA HIS A 75 -1.79 -7.17 11.72
C HIS A 75 -2.40 -8.02 12.83
N PRO A 76 -3.52 -7.65 13.48
CA PRO A 76 -4.18 -8.53 14.45
C PRO A 76 -4.65 -9.87 13.88
N SER A 77 -4.97 -9.90 12.56
CA SER A 77 -5.36 -11.15 11.89
C SER A 77 -4.21 -12.15 11.75
N VAL A 78 -2.99 -11.67 11.58
CA VAL A 78 -1.79 -12.54 11.43
C VAL A 78 -1.00 -12.71 12.73
N MET A 79 -1.19 -11.81 13.71
CA MET A 79 -0.55 -11.83 15.02
C MET A 79 -1.58 -11.74 16.16
N PRO A 80 -2.60 -12.62 16.20
CA PRO A 80 -3.71 -12.49 17.14
C PRO A 80 -3.31 -12.66 18.60
N GLU A 81 -2.33 -13.53 18.89
CA GLU A 81 -1.85 -13.73 20.25
C GLU A 81 -1.10 -12.51 20.79
N GLU A 82 -0.30 -11.84 19.93
CA GLU A 82 0.36 -10.60 20.30
C GLU A 82 -0.68 -9.50 20.53
N ALA A 83 -1.59 -9.28 19.57
CA ALA A 83 -2.64 -8.27 19.66
C ALA A 83 -3.53 -8.46 20.92
N GLY A 84 -3.86 -9.72 21.26
CA GLY A 84 -4.67 -10.06 22.42
C GLY A 84 -4.05 -9.74 23.79
N ARG A 85 -2.72 -9.48 23.85
CA ARG A 85 -2.05 -8.99 25.07
C ARG A 85 -2.34 -7.51 25.33
N TYR A 86 -2.66 -6.76 24.26
CA TYR A 86 -2.89 -5.31 24.33
C TYR A 86 -4.37 -4.95 24.34
N ALA A 87 -5.22 -5.68 23.62
CA ALA A 87 -6.64 -5.38 23.47
C ALA A 87 -7.54 -6.27 24.34
N ASP A 88 -8.77 -5.81 24.56
CA ASP A 88 -9.80 -6.58 25.25
C ASP A 88 -10.37 -7.67 24.35
N ALA A 89 -10.47 -7.37 23.05
CA ALA A 89 -10.88 -8.31 22.02
C ALA A 89 -10.07 -8.12 20.72
N VAL A 90 -9.93 -9.21 19.95
CA VAL A 90 -9.28 -9.22 18.64
C VAL A 90 -10.24 -9.77 17.60
N VAL A 91 -10.41 -9.06 16.47
CA VAL A 91 -11.16 -9.53 15.31
C VAL A 91 -10.18 -10.02 14.25
N ILE A 92 -10.31 -11.28 13.84
CA ILE A 92 -9.45 -11.94 12.85
C ILE A 92 -10.18 -12.06 11.52
N GLY A 93 -9.60 -11.52 10.45
CA GLY A 93 -10.18 -11.55 9.12
C GLY A 93 -11.11 -10.37 8.83
N ASN A 94 -12.25 -10.64 8.19
CA ASN A 94 -13.19 -9.61 7.78
C ASN A 94 -14.05 -9.11 8.96
N GLY A 95 -14.15 -7.80 9.14
CA GLY A 95 -14.91 -7.21 10.24
C GLY A 95 -16.40 -7.05 9.98
N GLU A 96 -16.89 -7.28 8.76
CA GLU A 96 -18.28 -6.99 8.38
C GLU A 96 -19.30 -7.85 9.14
N ASN A 97 -19.02 -9.13 9.34
CA ASN A 97 -19.94 -10.08 9.98
C ASN A 97 -19.83 -10.13 11.51
N VAL A 98 -19.03 -9.27 12.13
CA VAL A 98 -18.71 -9.41 13.56
C VAL A 98 -19.55 -8.52 14.47
N TRP A 99 -20.07 -7.41 13.95
CA TRP A 99 -20.57 -6.31 14.78
C TRP A 99 -21.76 -6.66 15.64
N GLU A 100 -22.74 -7.42 15.11
CA GLU A 100 -23.91 -7.80 15.87
C GLU A 100 -23.56 -8.68 17.10
N GLU A 101 -22.70 -9.68 16.88
CA GLU A 101 -22.22 -10.54 17.96
C GLU A 101 -21.35 -9.79 18.96
N LEU A 102 -20.37 -9.01 18.46
CA LEU A 102 -19.41 -8.27 19.28
C LEU A 102 -20.11 -7.23 20.18
N LEU A 103 -21.01 -6.44 19.61
CA LEU A 103 -21.76 -5.43 20.34
C LEU A 103 -22.74 -6.04 21.33
N GLY A 104 -23.40 -7.14 20.97
CA GLY A 104 -24.24 -7.89 21.91
C GLY A 104 -23.45 -8.50 23.06
N ASP A 105 -22.22 -8.95 22.84
CA ASP A 105 -21.35 -9.41 23.93
C ASP A 105 -20.83 -8.25 24.77
N PHE A 106 -20.54 -7.09 24.16
CA PHE A 106 -20.19 -5.87 24.86
C PHE A 106 -21.29 -5.39 25.80
N GLU A 107 -22.54 -5.28 25.33
CA GLU A 107 -23.70 -4.88 26.14
C GLU A 107 -23.92 -5.80 27.36
N ARG A 108 -23.56 -7.08 27.21
CA ARG A 108 -23.66 -8.07 28.31
C ARG A 108 -22.43 -8.10 29.22
N GLY A 109 -21.43 -7.24 28.98
CA GLY A 109 -20.18 -7.19 29.75
C GLY A 109 -19.30 -8.46 29.58
N ARG A 110 -19.41 -9.17 28.46
CA ARG A 110 -18.72 -10.46 28.22
C ARG A 110 -18.05 -10.55 26.85
N LEU A 111 -17.27 -9.50 26.48
CA LEU A 111 -16.47 -9.54 25.27
C LEU A 111 -15.60 -10.79 25.21
N LYS A 112 -15.64 -11.49 24.07
CA LYS A 112 -14.74 -12.60 23.79
C LYS A 112 -13.33 -12.07 23.50
N LYS A 113 -12.32 -12.82 23.90
CA LYS A 113 -10.93 -12.45 23.58
C LYS A 113 -10.63 -12.46 22.09
N VAL A 114 -11.30 -13.32 21.33
CA VAL A 114 -11.11 -13.47 19.87
C VAL A 114 -12.45 -13.68 19.19
N TYR A 115 -12.69 -12.91 18.14
CA TYR A 115 -13.77 -13.09 17.18
C TYR A 115 -13.18 -13.54 15.85
N ARG A 116 -13.73 -14.62 15.28
CA ARG A 116 -13.36 -15.19 13.97
C ARG A 116 -14.61 -15.29 13.10
N PRO A 117 -15.06 -14.17 12.53
CA PRO A 117 -16.21 -14.21 11.64
C PRO A 117 -15.93 -15.08 10.41
N GLU A 118 -16.96 -15.68 9.85
CA GLU A 118 -16.88 -16.34 8.56
C GLU A 118 -16.42 -15.37 7.46
N THR A 119 -15.91 -15.93 6.36
CA THR A 119 -15.50 -15.12 5.21
C THR A 119 -16.70 -14.34 4.68
N PHE A 120 -16.56 -13.03 4.60
CA PHE A 120 -17.63 -12.15 4.15
C PHE A 120 -17.94 -12.34 2.67
N ASP A 121 -19.21 -12.50 2.36
CA ASP A 121 -19.71 -12.54 0.97
C ASP A 121 -19.91 -11.14 0.43
N LEU A 122 -19.11 -10.76 -0.57
CA LEU A 122 -19.15 -9.43 -1.18
C LEU A 122 -20.49 -9.11 -1.88
N THR A 123 -21.34 -10.11 -2.15
CA THR A 123 -22.70 -9.88 -2.68
C THR A 123 -23.59 -9.15 -1.66
N GLN A 124 -23.23 -9.22 -0.39
CA GLN A 124 -23.94 -8.54 0.71
C GLN A 124 -23.30 -7.20 1.10
N SER A 125 -22.37 -6.68 0.30
CA SER A 125 -21.67 -5.43 0.63
C SER A 125 -22.63 -4.27 0.80
N ALA A 126 -22.53 -3.60 1.94
CA ALA A 126 -23.23 -2.34 2.20
C ALA A 126 -22.45 -1.14 1.59
N VAL A 127 -23.13 -0.03 1.43
CA VAL A 127 -22.48 1.23 1.04
C VAL A 127 -21.71 1.78 2.24
N PRO A 128 -20.42 2.08 2.12
CA PRO A 128 -19.63 2.60 3.23
C PRO A 128 -20.16 3.92 3.77
N ARG A 129 -20.16 4.10 5.08
CA ARG A 129 -20.58 5.31 5.78
C ARG A 129 -19.57 6.46 5.61
N ARG A 130 -19.44 6.95 4.37
CA ARG A 130 -18.54 8.08 4.03
C ARG A 130 -18.94 9.39 4.71
N ASP A 131 -20.20 9.52 5.11
CA ASP A 131 -20.74 10.64 5.90
C ASP A 131 -20.02 10.80 7.25
N LEU A 132 -19.52 9.72 7.84
CA LEU A 132 -18.77 9.73 9.10
C LEU A 132 -17.29 10.16 8.92
N LEU A 133 -16.79 10.23 7.71
CA LEU A 133 -15.43 10.67 7.42
C LEU A 133 -15.35 12.20 7.42
N LYS A 134 -14.92 12.80 8.51
CA LYS A 134 -14.92 14.27 8.69
C LYS A 134 -13.68 14.97 8.10
N GLY A 135 -12.71 14.23 7.57
CA GLY A 135 -11.49 14.78 6.97
C GLY A 135 -11.69 15.35 5.57
N ARG A 136 -10.73 16.16 5.13
CA ARG A 136 -10.56 16.53 3.72
C ARG A 136 -9.65 15.53 3.06
N TYR A 137 -10.14 14.84 2.03
CA TYR A 137 -9.40 13.85 1.27
C TYR A 137 -9.32 14.29 -0.20
N PHE A 138 -8.16 14.10 -0.82
CA PHE A 138 -7.98 14.44 -2.23
C PHE A 138 -8.63 13.40 -3.15
N TYR A 139 -8.48 12.12 -2.78
CA TYR A 139 -9.18 11.00 -3.41
C TYR A 139 -10.29 10.50 -2.49
N ASP A 140 -11.33 9.94 -3.08
CA ASP A 140 -12.15 8.95 -2.40
C ASP A 140 -11.59 7.54 -2.70
N SER A 141 -12.05 6.52 -2.01
CA SER A 141 -11.62 5.14 -2.22
C SER A 141 -12.79 4.23 -2.53
N LEU A 142 -12.59 3.30 -3.45
CA LEU A 142 -13.57 2.30 -3.86
C LEU A 142 -12.89 0.94 -3.93
N GLN A 143 -13.51 -0.07 -3.31
CA GLN A 143 -13.10 -1.46 -3.43
C GLN A 143 -14.10 -2.25 -4.24
N THR A 144 -13.68 -2.84 -5.35
CA THR A 144 -14.55 -3.61 -6.25
C THR A 144 -14.30 -5.11 -6.20
N SER A 145 -13.15 -5.51 -5.63
CA SER A 145 -12.76 -6.91 -5.44
C SER A 145 -11.86 -7.07 -4.22
N ARG A 146 -11.71 -8.27 -3.74
CA ARG A 146 -10.78 -8.66 -2.67
C ARG A 146 -9.97 -9.87 -3.07
N GLY A 147 -8.70 -9.85 -2.65
CA GLY A 147 -7.76 -10.93 -2.88
C GLY A 147 -7.04 -10.79 -4.21
N CYS A 148 -6.07 -11.66 -4.39
CA CYS A 148 -5.24 -11.72 -5.57
C CYS A 148 -4.93 -13.18 -5.87
N PRO A 149 -5.10 -13.65 -7.13
CA PRO A 149 -4.87 -15.05 -7.48
C PRO A 149 -3.37 -15.42 -7.53
N PHE A 150 -2.50 -14.42 -7.37
CA PHE A 150 -1.05 -14.66 -7.31
C PHE A 150 -0.62 -15.04 -5.91
N ASP A 151 0.41 -15.88 -5.83
CA ASP A 151 0.95 -16.40 -4.59
C ASP A 151 2.40 -15.95 -4.40
N CYS A 152 2.62 -14.62 -4.33
CA CYS A 152 3.94 -14.04 -4.10
C CYS A 152 4.39 -14.30 -2.66
N GLU A 153 5.66 -14.74 -2.47
CA GLU A 153 6.21 -15.12 -1.16
C GLU A 153 6.13 -14.01 -0.12
N PHE A 154 6.29 -12.76 -0.55
CA PHE A 154 6.36 -11.58 0.33
C PHE A 154 4.99 -10.93 0.58
N CYS A 155 3.92 -11.34 -0.14
CA CYS A 155 2.65 -10.63 -0.15
C CYS A 155 1.71 -11.11 0.96
N SER A 156 1.21 -10.16 1.76
CA SER A 156 0.26 -10.44 2.83
C SER A 156 -1.18 -10.69 2.34
N VAL A 157 -1.52 -10.26 1.12
CA VAL A 157 -2.87 -10.40 0.54
C VAL A 157 -3.28 -11.87 0.44
N THR A 158 -2.41 -12.71 -0.11
CA THR A 158 -2.68 -14.15 -0.23
C THR A 158 -2.88 -14.81 1.14
N ARG A 159 -2.13 -14.36 2.14
CA ARG A 159 -2.28 -14.89 3.51
C ARG A 159 -3.61 -14.52 4.13
N LEU A 160 -4.10 -13.32 3.83
CA LEU A 160 -5.35 -12.80 4.39
C LEU A 160 -6.59 -13.37 3.67
N TYR A 161 -6.53 -13.53 2.34
CA TYR A 161 -7.68 -13.89 1.50
C TYR A 161 -7.55 -15.28 0.82
N GLY A 162 -6.50 -16.07 1.13
CA GLY A 162 -6.37 -17.45 0.68
C GLY A 162 -6.08 -17.65 -0.81
N GLY A 163 -5.68 -16.62 -1.56
CA GLY A 163 -5.46 -16.71 -3.01
C GLY A 163 -6.76 -16.69 -3.83
N GLU A 164 -7.91 -16.58 -3.18
CA GLU A 164 -9.19 -16.38 -3.85
C GLU A 164 -9.31 -14.95 -4.38
N TYR A 165 -10.03 -14.79 -5.46
CA TYR A 165 -10.36 -13.50 -6.04
C TYR A 165 -11.87 -13.31 -6.04
N LYS A 166 -12.36 -12.50 -5.09
CA LYS A 166 -13.80 -12.28 -4.87
C LYS A 166 -14.22 -10.94 -5.43
N TYR A 167 -15.37 -10.90 -6.08
CA TYR A 167 -15.91 -9.69 -6.71
C TYR A 167 -17.10 -9.15 -5.94
N LYS A 168 -17.16 -7.84 -5.85
CA LYS A 168 -18.39 -7.12 -5.52
C LYS A 168 -19.27 -7.06 -6.77
N PRO A 169 -20.58 -7.38 -6.68
CA PRO A 169 -21.51 -7.23 -7.80
C PRO A 169 -21.57 -5.80 -8.33
N LEU A 170 -21.78 -5.64 -9.64
CA LEU A 170 -21.78 -4.32 -10.28
C LEU A 170 -22.92 -3.42 -9.78
N ASP A 171 -24.08 -3.96 -9.43
CA ASP A 171 -25.19 -3.20 -8.83
C ASP A 171 -24.82 -2.63 -7.44
N ARG A 172 -24.03 -3.38 -6.65
CA ARG A 172 -23.49 -2.88 -5.38
C ARG A 172 -22.43 -1.80 -5.59
N ILE A 173 -21.58 -1.96 -6.60
CA ILE A 173 -20.60 -0.94 -6.97
C ILE A 173 -21.33 0.33 -7.44
N ARG A 174 -22.40 0.22 -8.24
CA ARG A 174 -23.20 1.36 -8.70
C ARG A 174 -23.74 2.16 -7.51
N LYS A 175 -24.34 1.52 -6.51
CA LYS A 175 -24.81 2.18 -5.29
C LYS A 175 -23.68 2.87 -4.51
N GLU A 176 -22.50 2.27 -4.48
CA GLU A 176 -21.34 2.85 -3.82
C GLU A 176 -20.79 4.06 -4.57
N LEU A 177 -20.80 4.03 -5.92
CA LEU A 177 -20.40 5.16 -6.77
C LEU A 177 -21.26 6.41 -6.53
N GLU A 178 -22.55 6.24 -6.25
CA GLU A 178 -23.48 7.33 -5.92
C GLU A 178 -23.13 8.01 -4.57
N SER A 179 -22.40 7.31 -3.68
CA SER A 179 -21.97 7.82 -2.37
C SER A 179 -20.63 8.53 -2.38
N LEU A 180 -19.93 8.56 -3.51
CA LEU A 180 -18.62 9.22 -3.64
C LEU A 180 -18.74 10.74 -3.45
N ARG A 181 -17.77 11.31 -2.73
CA ARG A 181 -17.73 12.75 -2.42
C ARG A 181 -16.86 13.55 -3.38
N THR A 182 -16.05 12.86 -4.18
CA THR A 182 -15.18 13.43 -5.19
C THR A 182 -15.10 12.53 -6.42
N ARG A 183 -14.79 13.12 -7.56
CA ARG A 183 -14.54 12.38 -8.80
C ARG A 183 -13.12 11.77 -8.88
N ASN A 184 -12.24 12.16 -7.98
CA ASN A 184 -10.92 11.54 -7.89
C ASN A 184 -11.03 10.28 -7.03
N VAL A 185 -10.77 9.12 -7.58
CA VAL A 185 -10.98 7.82 -6.91
C VAL A 185 -9.74 6.95 -6.96
N LEU A 186 -9.37 6.40 -5.81
CA LEU A 186 -8.40 5.32 -5.72
C LEU A 186 -9.17 3.99 -5.64
N LEU A 187 -9.01 3.15 -6.66
CA LEU A 187 -9.47 1.77 -6.62
C LEU A 187 -8.47 0.96 -5.78
N VAL A 188 -8.93 0.53 -4.59
CA VAL A 188 -8.07 -0.15 -3.61
C VAL A 188 -8.11 -1.67 -3.75
N ASP A 189 -8.43 -2.15 -4.94
CA ASP A 189 -8.37 -3.56 -5.31
C ASP A 189 -6.90 -4.02 -5.37
N ASP A 190 -6.63 -5.25 -4.94
CA ASP A 190 -5.27 -5.81 -4.97
C ASP A 190 -4.76 -6.07 -6.41
N ASN A 191 -5.68 -6.28 -7.35
CA ASN A 191 -5.41 -6.41 -8.79
C ASN A 191 -6.70 -6.23 -9.59
N ILE A 192 -6.86 -5.11 -10.28
CA ILE A 192 -8.13 -4.75 -10.91
C ILE A 192 -8.52 -5.63 -12.10
N LEU A 193 -7.54 -6.15 -12.86
CA LEU A 193 -7.82 -7.01 -14.02
C LEU A 193 -8.08 -8.46 -13.63
N GLY A 194 -7.42 -8.93 -12.57
CA GLY A 194 -7.43 -10.34 -12.19
C GLY A 194 -6.67 -11.22 -13.19
N VAL A 195 -7.03 -12.50 -13.22
CA VAL A 195 -6.42 -13.52 -14.11
C VAL A 195 -7.49 -14.45 -14.69
N GLY A 196 -7.40 -14.69 -15.96
CA GLY A 196 -8.30 -15.57 -16.72
C GLY A 196 -9.49 -14.83 -17.31
N LYS A 197 -10.14 -15.49 -18.27
CA LYS A 197 -11.18 -14.90 -19.12
C LYS A 197 -12.39 -14.34 -18.34
N GLU A 198 -12.74 -14.96 -17.22
CA GLU A 198 -13.86 -14.50 -16.39
C GLU A 198 -13.52 -13.20 -15.68
N ALA A 199 -12.34 -13.13 -15.05
CA ALA A 199 -11.84 -11.94 -14.39
C ALA A 199 -11.69 -10.77 -15.37
N GLU A 200 -11.10 -11.02 -16.52
CA GLU A 200 -10.96 -10.03 -17.59
C GLU A 200 -12.34 -9.50 -18.06
N ARG A 201 -13.29 -10.40 -18.34
CA ARG A 201 -14.64 -9.99 -18.74
C ARG A 201 -15.34 -9.14 -17.68
N ARG A 202 -15.14 -9.50 -16.41
CA ARG A 202 -15.66 -8.71 -15.29
C ARG A 202 -15.00 -7.34 -15.22
N ALA A 203 -13.68 -7.25 -15.41
CA ALA A 203 -12.96 -5.98 -15.42
C ALA A 203 -13.43 -5.04 -16.55
N LEU A 204 -13.67 -5.57 -17.75
CA LEU A 204 -14.22 -4.78 -18.85
C LEU A 204 -15.58 -4.18 -18.49
N LYS A 205 -16.51 -4.99 -17.94
CA LYS A 205 -17.82 -4.51 -17.45
C LYS A 205 -17.70 -3.48 -16.32
N LEU A 206 -16.70 -3.62 -15.45
CA LEU A 206 -16.42 -2.62 -14.43
C LEU A 206 -15.99 -1.29 -15.05
N PHE A 207 -15.10 -1.32 -16.05
CA PHE A 207 -14.63 -0.11 -16.71
C PHE A 207 -15.78 0.59 -17.46
N GLU A 208 -16.65 -0.17 -18.13
CA GLU A 208 -17.88 0.38 -18.73
C GLU A 208 -18.74 1.10 -17.67
N LEU A 209 -18.99 0.46 -16.52
CA LEU A 209 -19.73 1.07 -15.42
C LEU A 209 -19.06 2.34 -14.89
N LEU A 210 -17.73 2.32 -14.65
CA LEU A 210 -17.00 3.51 -14.17
C LEU A 210 -17.09 4.69 -15.17
N GLY A 211 -17.15 4.39 -16.48
CA GLY A 211 -17.30 5.38 -17.53
C GLY A 211 -18.58 6.21 -17.43
N GLU A 212 -19.65 5.65 -16.87
CA GLU A 212 -20.93 6.35 -16.68
C GLU A 212 -20.83 7.52 -15.65
N TYR A 213 -19.78 7.52 -14.79
CA TYR A 213 -19.67 8.45 -13.66
C TYR A 213 -18.66 9.59 -13.85
N GLY A 214 -17.94 9.63 -14.97
CA GLY A 214 -16.98 10.69 -15.28
C GLY A 214 -15.85 10.83 -14.25
N LEU A 215 -15.35 9.70 -13.75
CA LEU A 215 -14.33 9.62 -12.72
C LEU A 215 -12.92 9.92 -13.24
N HIS A 216 -12.02 10.22 -12.33
CA HIS A 216 -10.58 10.24 -12.52
C HIS A 216 -9.97 9.27 -11.52
N TRP A 217 -9.63 8.07 -11.98
CA TRP A 217 -9.26 7.02 -11.06
C TRP A 217 -7.83 6.48 -11.26
N ILE A 218 -7.28 5.95 -10.17
CA ILE A 218 -6.03 5.22 -10.11
C ILE A 218 -6.36 3.81 -9.59
N GLY A 219 -5.71 2.79 -10.12
CA GLY A 219 -5.89 1.41 -9.64
C GLY A 219 -4.59 0.63 -9.61
N GLN A 220 -4.61 -0.52 -8.94
CA GLN A 220 -3.51 -1.47 -8.96
C GLN A 220 -3.75 -2.53 -10.01
N ALA A 221 -2.76 -2.78 -10.86
CA ALA A 221 -2.80 -3.80 -11.88
C ALA A 221 -1.50 -4.62 -11.91
N SER A 222 -1.60 -5.83 -12.40
CA SER A 222 -0.42 -6.61 -12.75
C SER A 222 0.05 -6.29 -14.15
N ILE A 223 1.29 -6.63 -14.44
CA ILE A 223 1.96 -6.36 -15.74
C ILE A 223 1.20 -6.91 -16.96
N ASN A 224 0.35 -7.93 -16.77
CA ASN A 224 -0.48 -8.53 -17.81
C ASN A 224 -1.57 -7.60 -18.37
N ILE A 225 -1.88 -6.47 -17.73
CA ILE A 225 -2.84 -5.49 -18.25
C ILE A 225 -2.40 -4.97 -19.63
N ALA A 226 -1.09 -4.88 -19.87
CA ALA A 226 -0.52 -4.47 -21.15
C ALA A 226 -0.74 -5.48 -22.31
N ASP A 227 -1.28 -6.66 -22.01
CA ASP A 227 -1.63 -7.67 -23.02
C ASP A 227 -3.07 -7.56 -23.52
N ASN A 228 -3.89 -6.76 -22.83
CA ASN A 228 -5.30 -6.60 -23.14
C ASN A 228 -5.57 -5.16 -23.60
N SER A 229 -5.49 -4.93 -24.90
CA SER A 229 -5.71 -3.60 -25.51
C SER A 229 -7.13 -3.09 -25.30
N GLU A 230 -8.12 -3.98 -25.23
CA GLU A 230 -9.50 -3.60 -24.93
C GLU A 230 -9.65 -3.12 -23.49
N ALA A 231 -9.01 -3.80 -22.54
CA ALA A 231 -9.00 -3.36 -21.15
C ALA A 231 -8.31 -1.99 -20.99
N LEU A 232 -7.19 -1.75 -21.68
CA LEU A 232 -6.53 -0.44 -21.65
C LEU A 232 -7.40 0.65 -22.27
N ARG A 233 -8.06 0.39 -23.41
CA ARG A 233 -8.99 1.33 -24.05
C ARG A 233 -10.16 1.68 -23.13
N LEU A 234 -10.84 0.68 -22.59
CA LEU A 234 -11.98 0.89 -21.68
C LEU A 234 -11.55 1.57 -20.37
N ALA A 235 -10.38 1.22 -19.84
CA ALA A 235 -9.82 1.92 -18.69
C ALA A 235 -9.60 3.42 -18.98
N GLN A 236 -9.02 3.77 -20.12
CA GLN A 236 -8.85 5.16 -20.55
C GLN A 236 -10.20 5.88 -20.65
N GLU A 237 -11.17 5.30 -21.35
CA GLU A 237 -12.51 5.85 -21.57
C GLU A 237 -13.27 6.04 -20.26
N SER A 238 -13.09 5.12 -19.30
CA SER A 238 -13.68 5.20 -17.96
C SER A 238 -12.97 6.18 -17.01
N GLY A 239 -11.88 6.80 -17.47
CA GLY A 239 -11.19 7.84 -16.71
C GLY A 239 -9.97 7.40 -15.94
N ALA A 240 -9.39 6.23 -16.22
CA ALA A 240 -8.09 5.83 -15.65
C ALA A 240 -7.03 6.92 -15.90
N LYS A 241 -6.25 7.25 -14.89
CA LYS A 241 -5.16 8.21 -14.97
C LYS A 241 -3.82 7.58 -14.68
N ALA A 242 -3.79 6.56 -13.84
CA ALA A 242 -2.56 5.84 -13.54
C ALA A 242 -2.83 4.41 -13.10
N PHE A 243 -1.86 3.53 -13.34
CA PHE A 243 -1.80 2.20 -12.75
C PHE A 243 -0.57 2.06 -11.85
N TYR A 244 -0.80 1.58 -10.62
CA TYR A 244 0.26 0.99 -9.81
C TYR A 244 0.59 -0.41 -10.35
N ILE A 245 1.85 -0.61 -10.77
CA ILE A 245 2.31 -1.88 -11.34
C ILE A 245 3.51 -2.40 -10.58
N GLY A 246 3.39 -3.63 -10.06
CA GLY A 246 4.48 -4.33 -9.40
C GLY A 246 5.44 -4.94 -10.42
N PHE A 247 6.48 -4.20 -10.81
CA PHE A 247 7.61 -4.74 -11.57
C PHE A 247 8.54 -5.58 -10.68
N GLU A 248 8.65 -5.20 -9.44
CA GLU A 248 9.37 -5.77 -8.31
C GLU A 248 10.89 -5.79 -8.47
N SER A 249 11.42 -6.37 -9.55
CA SER A 249 12.86 -6.48 -9.76
C SER A 249 13.22 -6.65 -11.23
N LEU A 250 14.48 -6.31 -11.56
CA LEU A 250 15.12 -6.67 -12.83
C LEU A 250 15.84 -8.02 -12.75
N ASN A 251 15.83 -8.70 -11.59
CA ASN A 251 16.47 -9.98 -11.38
C ASN A 251 15.44 -11.12 -11.48
N GLU A 252 15.52 -11.93 -12.54
CA GLU A 252 14.60 -13.04 -12.79
C GLU A 252 14.70 -14.15 -11.73
N ASP A 253 15.88 -14.36 -11.14
CA ASP A 253 16.04 -15.36 -10.07
C ASP A 253 15.28 -14.95 -8.81
N PHE A 254 15.28 -13.65 -8.47
CA PHE A 254 14.41 -13.14 -7.41
C PHE A 254 12.92 -13.31 -7.77
N LEU A 255 12.52 -12.93 -8.98
CA LEU A 255 11.13 -13.07 -9.42
C LEU A 255 10.67 -14.53 -9.35
N ARG A 256 11.55 -15.48 -9.68
CA ARG A 256 11.29 -16.92 -9.59
C ARG A 256 11.16 -17.36 -8.13
N ALA A 257 12.10 -16.98 -7.28
CA ALA A 257 12.07 -17.30 -5.86
C ALA A 257 10.85 -16.70 -5.13
N ALA A 258 10.50 -15.47 -5.50
CA ALA A 258 9.33 -14.76 -4.96
C ALA A 258 7.98 -15.24 -5.56
N ASN A 259 8.00 -16.23 -6.46
CA ASN A 259 6.81 -16.73 -7.18
C ASN A 259 6.05 -15.65 -7.97
N LYS A 260 6.77 -14.66 -8.53
CA LYS A 260 6.18 -13.58 -9.34
C LYS A 260 6.00 -14.03 -10.80
N ARG A 261 5.13 -15.02 -11.00
CA ARG A 261 4.96 -15.76 -12.27
C ARG A 261 4.62 -14.87 -13.45
N GLN A 262 3.83 -13.81 -13.25
CA GLN A 262 3.40 -12.91 -14.33
C GLN A 262 4.60 -12.15 -14.92
N ASN A 263 5.46 -11.64 -14.05
CA ASN A 263 6.65 -10.91 -14.47
C ASN A 263 7.64 -11.85 -15.20
N LEU A 264 7.80 -13.08 -14.70
CA LEU A 264 8.62 -14.09 -15.37
C LEU A 264 8.09 -14.48 -16.76
N LYS A 265 6.78 -14.69 -16.86
CA LYS A 265 6.13 -15.02 -18.14
C LYS A 265 6.33 -13.91 -19.18
N LYS A 266 6.29 -12.66 -18.75
CA LYS A 266 6.54 -11.50 -19.59
C LYS A 266 8.02 -11.34 -19.96
N GLY A 267 8.92 -11.65 -19.03
CA GLY A 267 10.34 -11.36 -19.11
C GLY A 267 10.66 -9.90 -18.77
N VAL A 268 11.76 -9.69 -18.08
CA VAL A 268 12.22 -8.34 -17.65
C VAL A 268 12.52 -7.43 -18.85
N SER A 269 13.01 -8.01 -19.96
CA SER A 269 13.29 -7.27 -21.19
C SER A 269 12.06 -6.57 -21.78
N SER A 270 10.85 -7.05 -21.48
CA SER A 270 9.61 -6.48 -21.99
C SER A 270 9.08 -5.29 -21.17
N TYR A 271 9.71 -4.92 -20.06
CA TYR A 271 9.18 -3.90 -19.14
C TYR A 271 9.00 -2.53 -19.82
N LYS A 272 9.94 -2.12 -20.67
CA LYS A 272 9.82 -0.87 -21.45
C LYS A 272 8.63 -0.91 -22.42
N ASP A 273 8.35 -2.06 -23.04
CA ASP A 273 7.20 -2.23 -23.93
C ASP A 273 5.87 -2.21 -23.16
N VAL A 274 5.83 -2.80 -21.96
CA VAL A 274 4.66 -2.73 -21.08
C VAL A 274 4.33 -1.29 -20.71
N ILE A 275 5.33 -0.52 -20.33
CA ILE A 275 5.19 0.91 -19.98
C ILE A 275 4.65 1.67 -21.19
N LYS A 276 5.28 1.47 -22.37
CA LYS A 276 4.86 2.12 -23.61
C LYS A 276 3.39 1.82 -23.97
N LYS A 277 2.97 0.55 -23.92
CA LYS A 277 1.58 0.17 -24.22
C LYS A 277 0.55 0.85 -23.34
N ILE A 278 0.87 1.05 -22.05
CA ILE A 278 0.00 1.76 -21.10
C ILE A 278 -0.04 3.26 -21.44
N HIS A 279 1.12 3.85 -21.75
CA HIS A 279 1.24 5.25 -22.16
C HIS A 279 0.50 5.55 -23.47
N ASP A 280 0.49 4.63 -24.42
CA ASP A 280 -0.24 4.76 -25.71
C ASP A 280 -1.75 4.96 -25.49
N HIS A 281 -2.26 4.67 -24.27
CA HIS A 281 -3.65 4.93 -23.85
C HIS A 281 -3.77 6.15 -22.88
N GLY A 282 -2.74 7.00 -22.77
CA GLY A 282 -2.78 8.19 -21.92
C GLY A 282 -2.85 7.93 -20.42
N ILE A 283 -2.41 6.74 -19.97
CA ILE A 283 -2.41 6.29 -18.58
C ILE A 283 -0.98 6.27 -18.07
N ALA A 284 -0.73 6.89 -16.91
CA ALA A 284 0.58 6.92 -16.28
C ALA A 284 0.93 5.58 -15.58
N VAL A 285 2.23 5.27 -15.51
CA VAL A 285 2.75 4.08 -14.84
C VAL A 285 3.43 4.47 -13.52
N LEU A 286 2.85 4.07 -12.40
CA LEU A 286 3.41 4.16 -11.07
C LEU A 286 4.08 2.82 -10.75
N ALA A 287 5.39 2.72 -10.99
CA ALA A 287 6.11 1.46 -10.90
C ALA A 287 6.55 1.17 -9.46
N SER A 288 6.35 -0.07 -9.01
CA SER A 288 6.85 -0.55 -7.72
C SER A 288 8.02 -1.50 -7.91
N PHE A 289 9.11 -1.26 -7.15
CA PHE A 289 10.30 -2.09 -7.11
C PHE A 289 10.67 -2.43 -5.67
N ILE A 290 11.26 -3.60 -5.51
CA ILE A 290 11.78 -4.13 -4.25
C ILE A 290 13.28 -4.26 -4.36
N TYR A 291 14.03 -3.88 -3.33
CA TYR A 291 15.47 -4.05 -3.24
C TYR A 291 15.89 -4.66 -1.89
N GLY A 292 17.14 -5.08 -1.78
CA GLY A 292 17.66 -5.73 -0.58
C GLY A 292 17.22 -7.19 -0.47
N THR A 293 17.05 -7.84 -1.61
CA THR A 293 16.72 -9.27 -1.70
C THR A 293 17.99 -10.14 -1.59
N ASP A 294 17.82 -11.44 -1.40
CA ASP A 294 18.93 -12.40 -1.40
C ASP A 294 19.68 -12.52 -2.74
N PHE A 295 19.10 -11.94 -3.79
CA PHE A 295 19.62 -12.03 -5.17
C PHE A 295 20.29 -10.73 -5.61
N ASP A 296 20.10 -9.65 -4.88
CA ASP A 296 20.67 -8.36 -5.20
C ASP A 296 22.18 -8.32 -4.94
N THR A 297 22.86 -7.61 -5.83
CA THR A 297 24.24 -7.18 -5.71
C THR A 297 24.31 -5.67 -5.90
N ARG A 298 25.44 -5.05 -5.55
CA ARG A 298 25.66 -3.62 -5.79
C ARG A 298 25.38 -3.25 -7.25
N ASP A 299 25.88 -4.06 -8.21
CA ASP A 299 25.69 -3.80 -9.64
C ASP A 299 24.22 -3.97 -10.06
N SER A 300 23.47 -4.92 -9.47
CA SER A 300 22.04 -5.06 -9.78
C SER A 300 21.24 -3.86 -9.32
N LEU A 301 21.60 -3.27 -8.18
CA LEU A 301 20.94 -2.07 -7.65
C LEU A 301 21.29 -0.83 -8.48
N LEU A 302 22.52 -0.69 -8.97
CA LEU A 302 22.89 0.39 -9.91
C LEU A 302 22.11 0.25 -11.22
N ARG A 303 22.04 -0.96 -11.81
CA ARG A 303 21.21 -1.21 -12.98
C ARG A 303 19.72 -0.85 -12.77
N LEU A 304 19.20 -1.04 -11.57
CA LEU A 304 17.83 -0.63 -11.27
C LEU A 304 17.67 0.90 -11.28
N VAL A 305 18.64 1.64 -10.73
CA VAL A 305 18.69 3.11 -10.82
C VAL A 305 18.73 3.57 -12.28
N ASP A 306 19.60 2.98 -13.07
CA ASP A 306 19.74 3.30 -14.50
C ASP A 306 18.44 3.01 -15.25
N PHE A 307 17.84 1.82 -15.03
CA PHE A 307 16.56 1.46 -15.64
C PHE A 307 15.46 2.46 -15.34
N ILE A 308 15.29 2.85 -14.07
CA ILE A 308 14.27 3.84 -13.66
C ILE A 308 14.55 5.20 -14.32
N SER A 309 15.82 5.60 -14.39
CA SER A 309 16.23 6.90 -14.95
C SER A 309 16.05 6.97 -16.46
N GLU A 310 16.31 5.86 -17.16
CA GLU A 310 16.21 5.76 -18.63
C GLU A 310 14.80 5.41 -19.10
N SER A 311 14.01 4.73 -18.27
CA SER A 311 12.63 4.38 -18.62
C SER A 311 11.72 5.60 -18.57
N THR A 312 10.59 5.51 -19.23
CA THR A 312 9.54 6.54 -19.20
C THR A 312 8.57 6.37 -18.01
N ILE A 313 8.99 5.68 -16.94
CA ILE A 313 8.20 5.54 -15.70
C ILE A 313 7.83 6.94 -15.17
N ASP A 314 6.56 7.12 -14.86
CA ASP A 314 6.03 8.42 -14.40
C ASP A 314 6.30 8.66 -12.92
N ALA A 315 6.21 7.60 -12.11
CA ALA A 315 6.65 7.59 -10.72
C ALA A 315 7.17 6.22 -10.33
N ALA A 316 8.25 6.17 -9.56
CA ALA A 316 8.83 4.93 -9.07
C ALA A 316 8.79 4.86 -7.54
N SER A 317 8.22 3.78 -7.01
CA SER A 317 8.25 3.45 -5.58
C SER A 317 9.25 2.32 -5.36
N VAL A 318 10.43 2.63 -4.85
CA VAL A 318 11.50 1.67 -4.58
C VAL A 318 11.59 1.43 -3.08
N LYS A 319 11.27 0.22 -2.62
CA LYS A 319 11.17 -0.10 -1.19
C LYS A 319 12.08 -1.27 -0.81
N PRO A 320 12.68 -1.28 0.38
CA PRO A 320 13.40 -2.45 0.86
C PRO A 320 12.43 -3.62 1.05
N LEU A 321 12.90 -4.83 0.74
CA LEU A 321 12.13 -6.04 1.00
C LEU A 321 11.82 -6.16 2.49
N THR A 322 10.54 -6.20 2.82
CA THR A 322 10.06 -6.27 4.20
C THR A 322 9.29 -7.57 4.40
N PRO A 323 9.77 -8.50 5.23
CA PRO A 323 9.10 -9.76 5.53
C PRO A 323 7.94 -9.53 6.52
N PHE A 324 6.77 -9.16 6.03
CA PHE A 324 5.59 -8.95 6.88
C PHE A 324 5.17 -10.24 7.59
N PRO A 325 4.79 -10.19 8.88
CA PRO A 325 4.38 -11.36 9.65
C PRO A 325 3.23 -12.10 8.96
N GLY A 326 3.25 -13.43 9.06
CA GLY A 326 2.29 -14.32 8.41
C GLY A 326 2.59 -14.60 6.94
N THR A 327 3.54 -13.91 6.29
CA THR A 327 3.98 -14.24 4.92
C THR A 327 4.98 -15.41 4.94
N ARG A 328 5.07 -16.15 3.83
CA ARG A 328 6.07 -17.22 3.70
C ARG A 328 7.50 -16.69 3.82
N LEU A 329 7.75 -15.48 3.31
CA LEU A 329 9.04 -14.80 3.46
C LEU A 329 9.41 -14.60 4.93
N TYR A 330 8.47 -14.12 5.75
CA TYR A 330 8.70 -13.89 7.17
C TYR A 330 9.01 -15.21 7.90
N GLU A 331 8.19 -16.24 7.68
CA GLU A 331 8.39 -17.54 8.32
C GLU A 331 9.73 -18.18 7.93
N ARG A 332 10.09 -18.12 6.66
CA ARG A 332 11.37 -18.61 6.16
C ARG A 332 12.55 -17.89 6.80
N LEU A 333 12.55 -16.55 6.79
CA LEU A 333 13.65 -15.76 7.36
C LEU A 333 13.76 -15.93 8.89
N LYS A 334 12.63 -16.11 9.55
CA LYS A 334 12.58 -16.42 10.99
C LYS A 334 13.21 -17.79 11.27
N GLN A 335 12.82 -18.84 10.54
CA GLN A 335 13.40 -20.18 10.66
C GLN A 335 14.90 -20.21 10.33
N GLU A 336 15.35 -19.39 9.38
CA GLU A 336 16.76 -19.23 9.03
C GLU A 336 17.54 -18.38 10.06
N GLY A 337 16.90 -17.81 11.10
CA GLY A 337 17.53 -16.93 12.09
C GLY A 337 18.09 -15.63 11.52
N ARG A 338 17.50 -15.12 10.45
CA ARG A 338 18.01 -13.96 9.70
C ARG A 338 17.28 -12.66 9.98
N LEU A 339 16.16 -12.69 10.67
CA LEU A 339 15.50 -11.47 11.16
C LEU A 339 16.34 -10.82 12.24
N PHE A 340 16.46 -9.50 12.21
CA PHE A 340 17.15 -8.76 13.29
C PHE A 340 16.35 -8.78 14.58
N ASN A 341 15.02 -8.78 14.46
CA ASN A 341 14.07 -8.86 15.54
C ASN A 341 12.76 -9.46 14.99
N ASP A 342 12.26 -10.50 15.65
CA ASP A 342 11.01 -11.16 15.27
C ASP A 342 9.78 -10.24 15.41
N HIS A 343 9.89 -9.20 16.23
CA HIS A 343 8.84 -8.19 16.45
C HIS A 343 9.33 -6.80 16.05
N TYR A 344 10.05 -6.69 14.94
CA TYR A 344 10.66 -5.43 14.45
C TYR A 344 9.66 -4.27 14.29
N TRP A 345 8.37 -4.56 14.12
CA TRP A 345 7.31 -3.55 14.02
C TRP A 345 7.03 -2.79 15.33
N LEU A 346 7.54 -3.28 16.45
CA LEU A 346 7.45 -2.60 17.75
C LEU A 346 8.61 -1.61 17.98
N GLU A 347 9.61 -1.60 17.10
CA GLU A 347 10.76 -0.69 17.21
C GLU A 347 10.37 0.76 16.89
N ASP A 348 11.06 1.71 17.51
CA ASP A 348 10.96 3.15 17.24
C ASP A 348 12.34 3.75 16.99
N PRO A 349 12.61 4.24 15.79
CA PRO A 349 11.75 4.23 14.61
C PRO A 349 11.58 2.81 14.02
N TYR A 350 10.51 2.61 13.27
CA TYR A 350 10.29 1.37 12.49
C TYR A 350 11.51 1.13 11.59
N PRO A 351 12.16 -0.06 11.64
CA PRO A 351 13.47 -0.26 11.01
C PRO A 351 13.42 -0.19 9.49
N LEU A 352 14.47 0.38 8.88
CA LEU A 352 14.61 0.43 7.43
C LEU A 352 14.86 -0.96 6.85
N PHE A 353 15.75 -1.73 7.49
CA PHE A 353 16.06 -3.12 7.16
C PHE A 353 15.69 -4.00 8.33
N THR A 354 15.10 -5.13 8.04
CA THR A 354 14.54 -6.04 9.05
C THR A 354 15.25 -7.40 9.08
N PHE A 355 16.12 -7.66 8.11
CA PHE A 355 16.88 -8.92 8.01
C PHE A 355 18.19 -8.73 7.24
N ASN A 356 19.07 -9.76 7.31
CA ASN A 356 20.32 -9.82 6.55
C ASN A 356 20.09 -10.51 5.19
N PRO A 357 20.22 -9.81 4.06
CA PRO A 357 20.27 -10.45 2.75
C PRO A 357 21.58 -11.24 2.57
N LYS A 358 21.57 -12.21 1.63
CA LYS A 358 22.73 -13.14 1.47
C LYS A 358 23.95 -12.52 0.79
N LYS A 359 23.75 -11.54 -0.10
CA LYS A 359 24.81 -11.02 -0.98
C LYS A 359 25.19 -9.57 -0.72
N LEU A 360 24.48 -8.87 0.15
CA LEU A 360 24.70 -7.47 0.46
C LEU A 360 24.90 -7.27 1.96
N SER A 361 25.89 -6.50 2.32
CA SER A 361 26.03 -5.96 3.66
C SER A 361 25.00 -4.86 3.92
N LEU A 362 24.73 -4.55 5.18
CA LEU A 362 23.87 -3.44 5.56
C LEU A 362 24.44 -2.08 5.13
N GLN A 363 25.77 -1.97 5.02
CA GLN A 363 26.42 -0.78 4.50
C GLN A 363 26.07 -0.58 3.02
N GLU A 364 26.23 -1.60 2.19
CA GLU A 364 25.89 -1.56 0.76
C GLU A 364 24.40 -1.28 0.52
N LEU A 365 23.51 -1.87 1.35
CA LEU A 365 22.08 -1.55 1.33
C LEU A 365 21.79 -0.09 1.67
N THR A 366 22.53 0.46 2.64
CA THR A 366 22.39 1.87 3.01
C THR A 366 22.85 2.78 1.89
N GLU A 367 23.99 2.49 1.27
CA GLU A 367 24.50 3.22 0.09
C GLU A 367 23.49 3.17 -1.05
N ALA A 368 22.91 2.01 -1.36
CA ALA A 368 21.86 1.86 -2.36
C ALA A 368 20.62 2.68 -2.02
N THR A 369 20.18 2.69 -0.76
CA THR A 369 19.06 3.52 -0.31
C THR A 369 19.29 4.99 -0.57
N LEU A 370 20.52 5.44 -0.35
CA LEU A 370 20.91 6.84 -0.59
C LEU A 370 20.94 7.15 -2.09
N ASN A 371 21.36 6.22 -2.94
CA ASN A 371 21.31 6.38 -4.40
C ASN A 371 19.85 6.47 -4.89
N PHE A 372 18.94 5.69 -4.32
CA PHE A 372 17.51 5.80 -4.62
C PHE A 372 16.91 7.14 -4.19
N LEU A 373 17.48 7.85 -3.19
CA LEU A 373 17.03 9.20 -2.83
C LEU A 373 17.20 10.22 -3.98
N ASP A 374 18.13 10.00 -4.86
CA ASP A 374 18.34 10.88 -6.03
C ASP A 374 17.19 10.76 -7.03
N ILE A 375 16.60 9.56 -7.18
CA ILE A 375 15.36 9.35 -7.95
C ILE A 375 14.23 10.21 -7.40
N TYR A 376 14.16 10.35 -6.07
CA TYR A 376 13.16 11.14 -5.36
C TYR A 376 13.58 12.61 -5.15
N ASN A 377 14.55 13.11 -5.89
CA ASN A 377 14.93 14.53 -5.77
C ASN A 377 13.79 15.43 -6.29
N PRO A 378 13.32 16.44 -5.51
CA PRO A 378 12.28 17.36 -5.95
C PRO A 378 12.59 18.08 -7.27
N LEU A 379 13.86 18.36 -7.53
CA LEU A 379 14.29 18.97 -8.79
C LEU A 379 14.04 18.08 -10.00
N ASN A 380 14.07 16.75 -9.82
CA ASN A 380 13.74 15.79 -10.86
C ASN A 380 12.22 15.66 -11.08
N SER A 381 11.40 16.09 -10.13
CA SER A 381 9.92 15.95 -10.22
C SER A 381 9.34 16.72 -11.40
N THR A 382 9.88 17.88 -11.74
CA THR A 382 9.48 18.65 -12.93
C THR A 382 9.89 17.94 -14.22
N GLY A 383 11.08 17.33 -14.26
CA GLY A 383 11.54 16.50 -15.38
C GLY A 383 10.67 15.26 -15.57
N TYR A 384 10.27 14.62 -14.47
CA TYR A 384 9.31 13.50 -14.52
C TYR A 384 7.95 13.94 -15.03
N PHE A 385 7.44 15.10 -14.61
CA PHE A 385 6.19 15.65 -15.12
C PHE A 385 6.23 15.86 -16.64
N MET A 386 7.28 16.49 -17.14
CA MET A 386 7.43 16.78 -18.57
C MET A 386 7.55 15.49 -19.40
N ARG A 387 8.34 14.51 -18.93
CA ARG A 387 8.46 13.19 -19.58
C ARG A 387 7.12 12.45 -19.58
N SER A 388 6.42 12.45 -18.45
CA SER A 388 5.10 11.84 -18.32
C SER A 388 4.11 12.46 -19.29
N TYR A 389 4.09 13.79 -19.43
CA TYR A 389 3.23 14.47 -20.40
C TYR A 389 3.59 14.11 -21.85
N GLN A 390 4.87 14.06 -22.18
CA GLN A 390 5.33 13.66 -23.51
C GLN A 390 4.93 12.20 -23.86
N SER A 391 4.95 11.30 -22.87
CA SER A 391 4.64 9.89 -23.05
C SER A 391 3.14 9.61 -23.07
N THR A 392 2.37 10.22 -22.17
CA THR A 392 0.94 9.94 -21.98
C THR A 392 0.03 10.89 -22.76
N GLN A 393 0.53 12.05 -23.21
CA GLN A 393 -0.25 13.17 -23.78
C GLN A 393 -1.43 13.60 -22.86
N SER A 394 -1.32 13.31 -21.55
CA SER A 394 -2.36 13.55 -20.55
C SER A 394 -1.86 14.43 -19.41
N MET A 395 -2.23 15.71 -19.39
CA MET A 395 -1.91 16.65 -18.30
C MET A 395 -2.33 16.11 -16.92
N ARG A 396 -3.51 15.47 -16.86
CA ARG A 396 -4.03 14.95 -15.59
C ARG A 396 -3.24 13.73 -15.10
N ALA A 397 -2.91 12.78 -15.98
CA ALA A 397 -2.08 11.64 -15.65
C ALA A 397 -0.71 12.09 -15.15
N SER A 398 -0.08 13.03 -15.85
CA SER A 398 1.22 13.59 -15.48
C SER A 398 1.19 14.36 -14.16
N PHE A 399 0.10 15.11 -13.90
CA PHE A 399 -0.07 15.82 -12.63
C PHE A 399 -0.26 14.85 -11.45
N ILE A 400 -0.99 13.77 -11.65
CA ILE A 400 -1.16 12.71 -10.64
C ILE A 400 0.20 12.06 -10.33
N ALA A 401 0.95 11.65 -11.36
CA ALA A 401 2.28 11.09 -11.19
C ALA A 401 3.23 12.07 -10.46
N PHE A 402 3.16 13.36 -10.78
CA PHE A 402 3.92 14.41 -10.10
C PHE A 402 3.56 14.51 -8.60
N LEU A 403 2.27 14.47 -8.25
CA LEU A 403 1.82 14.48 -6.85
C LEU A 403 2.28 13.23 -6.10
N VAL A 404 2.24 12.06 -6.73
CA VAL A 404 2.75 10.81 -6.16
C VAL A 404 4.25 10.92 -5.90
N ASN A 405 5.03 11.40 -6.87
CA ASN A 405 6.47 11.61 -6.72
C ASN A 405 6.80 12.56 -5.55
N ILE A 406 6.07 13.67 -5.40
CA ILE A 406 6.28 14.60 -4.28
C ILE A 406 5.91 13.95 -2.94
N SER A 407 4.80 13.23 -2.89
CA SER A 407 4.34 12.55 -1.67
C SER A 407 5.33 11.48 -1.20
N ASP A 408 5.75 10.61 -2.12
CA ASP A 408 6.73 9.55 -1.85
C ASP A 408 8.08 10.14 -1.45
N ASN A 409 8.53 11.19 -2.14
CA ASN A 409 9.74 11.92 -1.82
C ASN A 409 9.73 12.45 -0.37
N ARG A 410 8.66 13.19 0.01
CA ARG A 410 8.53 13.74 1.36
C ARG A 410 8.51 12.63 2.42
N THR A 411 7.76 11.57 2.17
CA THR A 411 7.61 10.44 3.09
C THR A 411 8.92 9.70 3.24
N TYR A 412 9.58 9.36 2.14
CA TYR A 412 10.82 8.61 2.13
C TYR A 412 11.98 9.41 2.75
N ARG A 413 12.11 10.71 2.43
CA ARG A 413 13.13 11.58 3.05
C ARG A 413 12.91 11.76 4.55
N LYS A 414 11.64 11.92 5.00
CA LYS A 414 11.30 11.98 6.42
C LYS A 414 11.67 10.68 7.13
N TYR A 415 11.40 9.56 6.48
CA TYR A 415 11.74 8.24 6.98
C TYR A 415 13.26 8.06 7.11
N ILE A 416 14.03 8.35 6.05
CA ILE A 416 15.50 8.29 6.08
C ILE A 416 16.09 9.22 7.15
N ARG A 417 15.61 10.45 7.26
CA ARG A 417 16.09 11.38 8.31
C ARG A 417 15.89 10.83 9.73
N ARG A 418 14.81 10.13 10.01
CA ARG A 418 14.59 9.48 11.31
C ARG A 418 15.62 8.37 11.58
N HIS A 419 16.10 7.70 10.54
CA HIS A 419 17.09 6.64 10.65
C HIS A 419 18.53 7.14 10.55
N GLU A 420 18.73 8.36 10.17
CA GLU A 420 20.05 8.95 9.92
C GLU A 420 21.03 8.77 11.10
N HIS A 421 20.58 9.05 12.32
CA HIS A 421 21.38 8.82 13.52
C HIS A 421 21.68 7.36 13.79
N THR A 422 20.74 6.48 13.51
CA THR A 422 20.89 5.03 13.69
C THR A 422 21.83 4.46 12.63
N LEU A 423 21.69 4.90 11.39
CA LEU A 423 22.54 4.50 10.27
C LEU A 423 23.97 5.06 10.44
N ALA A 424 24.11 6.31 10.84
CA ALA A 424 25.40 6.93 11.09
C ALA A 424 26.18 6.21 12.23
N ARG A 425 25.52 5.92 13.34
CA ARG A 425 26.15 5.20 14.47
C ARG A 425 26.52 3.75 14.14
N ARG A 426 25.66 3.03 13.40
CA ARG A 426 25.88 1.62 13.07
C ARG A 426 26.83 1.41 11.90
N PHE A 427 26.91 2.35 10.95
CA PHE A 427 27.52 2.14 9.63
C PHE A 427 28.56 3.20 9.22
N GLY A 428 28.90 4.17 10.08
CA GLY A 428 29.98 5.13 9.81
C GLY A 428 29.69 6.11 8.66
N ILE A 429 28.43 6.48 8.44
CA ILE A 429 27.95 7.30 7.30
C ILE A 429 28.51 8.75 7.30
N ASP A 430 29.13 9.20 8.40
CA ASP A 430 29.66 10.59 8.49
C ASP A 430 30.74 10.92 7.43
N GLN A 431 31.45 9.92 6.91
CA GLN A 431 32.41 10.12 5.82
C GLN A 431 31.74 10.41 4.49
N TRP A 432 30.58 9.79 4.22
CA TRP A 432 29.83 9.95 2.96
C TRP A 432 29.18 11.34 2.84
N ARG A 433 28.62 11.91 3.91
CA ARG A 433 28.10 13.29 3.93
C ARG A 433 29.16 14.31 3.52
N ARG A 434 30.40 14.15 3.99
CA ARG A 434 31.52 15.05 3.66
C ARG A 434 31.94 14.89 2.21
N GLN A 435 31.81 13.74 1.62
CA GLN A 435 32.17 13.47 0.22
C GLN A 435 31.15 14.07 -0.75
N LYS A 436 29.84 13.88 -0.51
CA LYS A 436 28.80 14.41 -1.39
C LYS A 436 28.65 15.95 -1.32
N HIS A 437 28.90 16.56 -0.17
CA HIS A 437 29.00 18.02 -0.08
C HIS A 437 30.20 18.61 -0.85
N ARG A 438 31.30 17.85 -0.95
CA ARG A 438 32.46 18.29 -1.76
C ARG A 438 32.22 18.16 -3.26
N GLU A 439 31.48 17.18 -3.72
CA GLU A 439 31.17 16.99 -5.15
C GLU A 439 30.10 17.98 -5.66
N VAL A 440 29.18 18.42 -4.81
CA VAL A 440 28.15 19.41 -5.17
C VAL A 440 28.73 20.83 -5.20
N ASP A 441 29.73 21.14 -4.36
CA ASP A 441 30.40 22.44 -4.34
C ASP A 441 31.31 22.69 -5.56
N ILE A 442 31.66 21.64 -6.33
CA ILE A 442 32.53 21.76 -7.52
C ILE A 442 31.74 22.05 -8.82
N VAL A 443 30.42 21.86 -8.84
CA VAL A 443 29.60 22.02 -10.08
C VAL A 443 28.94 23.40 -10.20
N ILE A 444 29.02 24.26 -9.22
CA ILE A 444 28.36 25.61 -9.23
C ILE A 444 29.27 26.75 -9.75
N HIS A 445 30.52 26.49 -10.09
CA HIS A 445 31.39 27.51 -10.67
C HIS A 445 31.94 27.12 -12.04
N GLN A 446 31.10 27.21 -13.07
CA GLN A 446 31.51 27.62 -14.43
C GLN A 446 30.31 27.79 -15.38
N LYS A 447 30.08 29.11 -15.66
CA LYS A 447 29.29 29.79 -16.71
C LYS A 447 27.78 29.83 -16.56
#